data_0360f01b280d13217c4d95ba80f3d8a1
#
_entry.id   0360f01b280d13217c4d95ba80f3d8a1
#
_cell.length_a   1.000
_cell.length_b   1.000
_cell.length_c   1.000
_cell.angle_alpha   90.00
_cell.angle_beta   90.00
_cell.angle_gamma   90.00
#
_symmetry.space_group_name_H-M   'P 1'
#
loop_
_entity.id
_entity.type
_entity.pdbx_description
1 polymer ?
#
loop_
_entity_poly.entity_id
_entity_poly.type
_entity_poly.pdbx_seq_one_letter_code
_entity_poly.pdbx_strand_id
1 'polypeptide(L)'
;MQKKPALLLLCFLFVLFVQAQRPTGPSHAVLLRGPYLQAATSTSIVVRWRTDVLTRGVVQWGKTLGQPDRSAQDSVLVTEHKILLTGLEPDTKYYYSIGAYKDSLQSGPGDYFVTLPKPGTEALYRIAAVGDCGNNSVNQRSVRDALVQYMGSNYLNAWILLGDNAYYTGRDAEFQSNFFNIYKDNFLPRYPLYPSPGNHDYYDGDSTEEKVQHTHQVAYYQNFTMPVDGEAGGVASHNPAFYSFDLGNIHFISLDSYGIEQDQYRMYDTLGPQAEWVKKDLEANAHKGWVIAYWHHPPYTMGSHNSDHEDELVHIRENFIRILERYGVDLIICGHSHDYERSKLIKGHYGLETSWDSTAFVVNPSSGFYDGTPNSCPYLKDSSSGYAGTVYIVSGSAGQLGGQQTSWPHDALPYADVTHGGAGMLEIQGDRLDWKWICTDGQIRDHFTMLKNTRQRHHLTVKKGEAVTLTAAFAGKWNKSNSTGSTLEVHPEHTTVYTVKDPAGCAQETFEVEVTK
;
A
#
# COMPACT_ATOMS: atom_id res chain seq x y z
N MET A 1 -101.81 -3.73 6.54
CA MET A 1 -100.64 -3.17 7.16
C MET A 1 -99.69 -4.34 7.44
N GLN A 2 -98.72 -4.60 6.53
CA GLN A 2 -97.74 -5.68 6.66
C GLN A 2 -96.42 -5.10 7.16
N LYS A 3 -95.92 -5.60 8.30
CA LYS A 3 -94.60 -5.28 8.83
C LYS A 3 -93.58 -6.18 8.16
N LYS A 4 -92.57 -5.59 7.55
CA LYS A 4 -91.36 -6.30 7.02
C LYS A 4 -90.40 -6.49 8.19
N PRO A 5 -89.69 -7.65 8.32
CA PRO A 5 -88.64 -7.82 9.27
C PRO A 5 -87.29 -7.27 8.70
N ALA A 6 -86.52 -6.58 9.52
CA ALA A 6 -85.17 -6.12 9.21
C ALA A 6 -84.17 -7.28 9.41
N LEU A 7 -83.44 -7.57 8.36
CA LEU A 7 -82.36 -8.57 8.39
C LEU A 7 -81.03 -7.90 8.87
N LEU A 8 -80.58 -8.27 10.06
CA LEU A 8 -79.31 -7.83 10.62
C LEU A 8 -78.20 -8.69 10.03
N LEU A 9 -77.38 -8.09 9.16
CA LEU A 9 -76.20 -8.74 8.60
C LEU A 9 -75.02 -8.58 9.57
N LEU A 10 -74.60 -9.67 10.25
CA LEU A 10 -73.44 -9.72 11.15
C LEU A 10 -72.20 -9.99 10.30
N CYS A 11 -71.39 -8.96 10.03
CA CYS A 11 -70.07 -9.13 9.42
C CYS A 11 -69.08 -9.62 10.47
N PHE A 12 -68.69 -10.89 10.39
CA PHE A 12 -67.53 -11.43 11.10
C PHE A 12 -66.22 -10.98 10.39
N LEU A 13 -65.50 -10.05 10.99
CA LEU A 13 -64.15 -9.73 10.59
C LEU A 13 -63.20 -10.85 11.10
N PHE A 14 -62.79 -11.72 10.20
CA PHE A 14 -61.65 -12.62 10.45
C PHE A 14 -60.35 -11.81 10.37
N VAL A 15 -59.79 -11.44 11.51
CA VAL A 15 -58.42 -10.91 11.59
C VAL A 15 -57.45 -12.10 11.47
N LEU A 16 -56.91 -12.30 10.27
CA LEU A 16 -55.81 -13.22 10.04
C LEU A 16 -54.57 -12.62 10.70
N PHE A 17 -54.19 -13.12 11.87
CA PHE A 17 -52.86 -12.91 12.41
C PHE A 17 -51.87 -13.66 11.52
N VAL A 18 -51.27 -12.98 10.57
CA VAL A 18 -50.03 -13.44 9.93
C VAL A 18 -48.92 -13.32 10.99
N GLN A 19 -48.67 -14.40 11.69
CA GLN A 19 -47.39 -14.50 12.44
C GLN A 19 -46.28 -14.45 11.40
N ALA A 20 -45.62 -13.30 11.30
CA ALA A 20 -44.35 -13.21 10.61
C ALA A 20 -43.38 -14.20 11.30
N GLN A 21 -43.19 -15.35 10.71
CA GLN A 21 -42.10 -16.25 11.12
C GLN A 21 -40.81 -15.44 11.00
N ARG A 22 -40.19 -15.19 12.15
CA ARG A 22 -38.80 -14.68 12.14
C ARG A 22 -38.00 -15.65 11.30
N PRO A 23 -37.23 -15.20 10.30
CA PRO A 23 -36.39 -16.09 9.56
C PRO A 23 -35.46 -16.76 10.57
N THR A 24 -35.65 -18.05 10.80
CA THR A 24 -34.63 -18.87 11.42
C THR A 24 -33.57 -18.99 10.38
N GLY A 25 -32.50 -18.18 10.51
CA GLY A 25 -31.31 -18.33 9.64
C GLY A 25 -30.84 -19.79 9.71
N PRO A 26 -30.16 -20.28 8.67
CA PRO A 26 -29.64 -21.65 8.66
C PRO A 26 -28.82 -21.89 9.92
N SER A 27 -28.89 -23.09 10.44
CA SER A 27 -28.26 -23.47 11.70
C SER A 27 -26.73 -23.34 11.70
N HIS A 28 -26.11 -23.27 10.51
CA HIS A 28 -24.67 -23.14 10.31
C HIS A 28 -24.38 -22.29 9.07
N ALA A 29 -23.52 -21.26 9.23
CA ALA A 29 -22.96 -20.50 8.13
C ALA A 29 -21.59 -21.05 7.73
N VAL A 30 -21.27 -20.99 6.44
CA VAL A 30 -19.96 -21.39 5.89
C VAL A 30 -19.17 -20.15 5.48
N LEU A 31 -17.89 -20.11 5.83
CA LEU A 31 -16.97 -19.06 5.39
C LEU A 31 -16.64 -19.25 3.91
N LEU A 32 -17.00 -18.27 3.07
CA LEU A 32 -16.69 -18.29 1.64
C LEU A 32 -15.42 -17.47 1.31
N ARG A 33 -15.18 -16.36 2.02
CA ARG A 33 -14.09 -15.42 1.76
C ARG A 33 -13.56 -14.82 3.06
N GLY A 34 -12.25 -14.59 3.12
CA GLY A 34 -11.60 -13.91 4.23
C GLY A 34 -11.30 -14.83 5.43
N PRO A 35 -11.03 -14.26 6.61
CA PRO A 35 -11.01 -12.83 6.91
C PRO A 35 -9.88 -12.07 6.18
N TYR A 36 -10.08 -10.75 5.98
CA TYR A 36 -9.05 -9.85 5.49
C TYR A 36 -9.14 -8.48 6.16
N LEU A 37 -8.00 -7.81 6.23
CA LEU A 37 -7.78 -6.63 7.06
C LEU A 37 -7.60 -5.39 6.18
N GLN A 38 -8.32 -4.30 6.50
CA GLN A 38 -8.29 -3.06 5.71
C GLN A 38 -8.40 -1.81 6.58
N ALA A 39 -8.12 -0.65 6.00
CA ALA A 39 -8.25 0.67 6.63
C ALA A 39 -7.69 0.68 8.07
N ALA A 40 -6.48 0.12 8.23
CA ALA A 40 -5.81 0.08 9.54
C ALA A 40 -5.33 1.48 9.93
N THR A 41 -5.47 1.78 11.23
CA THR A 41 -4.92 2.97 11.86
C THR A 41 -4.14 2.58 13.12
N SER A 42 -3.65 3.55 13.86
CA SER A 42 -3.02 3.29 15.17
C SER A 42 -4.01 2.81 16.24
N THR A 43 -5.32 2.98 16.04
CA THR A 43 -6.35 2.71 17.06
C THR A 43 -7.57 1.97 16.53
N SER A 44 -7.58 1.60 15.26
CA SER A 44 -8.68 0.89 14.63
C SER A 44 -8.23 0.03 13.45
N ILE A 45 -9.08 -0.93 13.04
CA ILE A 45 -8.90 -1.74 11.84
C ILE A 45 -10.26 -2.29 11.39
N VAL A 46 -10.46 -2.44 10.09
CA VAL A 46 -11.63 -3.10 9.51
C VAL A 46 -11.30 -4.57 9.27
N VAL A 47 -12.16 -5.47 9.77
CA VAL A 47 -12.14 -6.90 9.46
C VAL A 47 -13.30 -7.21 8.53
N ARG A 48 -13.01 -7.83 7.39
CA ARG A 48 -14.02 -8.23 6.41
C ARG A 48 -13.99 -9.74 6.13
N TRP A 49 -15.16 -10.31 5.87
CA TRP A 49 -15.33 -11.68 5.40
C TRP A 49 -16.70 -11.88 4.73
N ARG A 50 -16.90 -12.99 4.05
CA ARG A 50 -18.16 -13.37 3.41
C ARG A 50 -18.63 -14.73 3.89
N THR A 51 -19.94 -14.85 4.13
CA THR A 51 -20.63 -16.11 4.43
C THR A 51 -21.56 -16.52 3.28
N ASP A 52 -21.92 -17.80 3.21
CA ASP A 52 -22.83 -18.38 2.21
C ASP A 52 -24.30 -17.96 2.44
N VAL A 53 -24.64 -17.56 3.65
CA VAL A 53 -26.01 -17.22 4.05
C VAL A 53 -26.01 -15.93 4.87
N LEU A 54 -27.17 -15.25 4.85
CA LEU A 54 -27.40 -14.07 5.67
C LEU A 54 -27.28 -14.41 7.16
N THR A 55 -26.32 -13.81 7.83
CA THR A 55 -26.10 -13.99 9.27
C THR A 55 -25.61 -12.70 9.94
N ARG A 56 -25.55 -12.69 11.27
CA ARG A 56 -24.85 -11.65 12.02
C ARG A 56 -23.42 -12.12 12.25
N GLY A 57 -22.48 -11.43 11.62
CA GLY A 57 -21.08 -11.66 11.85
C GLY A 57 -20.63 -11.16 13.22
N VAL A 58 -19.66 -11.83 13.81
CA VAL A 58 -19.06 -11.46 15.09
C VAL A 58 -17.54 -11.51 14.94
N VAL A 59 -16.85 -10.48 15.44
CA VAL A 59 -15.42 -10.50 15.65
C VAL A 59 -15.16 -10.44 17.15
N GLN A 60 -14.29 -11.32 17.63
CA GLN A 60 -13.77 -11.28 18.99
C GLN A 60 -12.26 -11.08 18.94
N TRP A 61 -11.69 -10.25 19.81
CA TRP A 61 -10.26 -9.98 19.79
C TRP A 61 -9.70 -9.73 21.20
N GLY A 62 -8.38 -9.91 21.33
CA GLY A 62 -7.63 -9.66 22.55
C GLY A 62 -6.12 -9.80 22.33
N LYS A 63 -5.34 -9.39 23.31
CA LYS A 63 -3.86 -9.42 23.22
C LYS A 63 -3.27 -10.83 23.41
N THR A 64 -4.04 -11.76 23.95
CA THR A 64 -3.60 -13.13 24.21
C THR A 64 -4.36 -14.12 23.35
N LEU A 65 -3.63 -15.04 22.69
CA LEU A 65 -4.23 -16.06 21.85
C LEU A 65 -5.28 -16.87 22.63
N GLY A 66 -6.48 -17.00 22.07
CA GLY A 66 -7.57 -17.78 22.66
C GLY A 66 -8.25 -17.12 23.89
N GLN A 67 -7.89 -15.87 24.22
CA GLN A 67 -8.47 -15.13 25.34
C GLN A 67 -8.97 -13.75 24.86
N PRO A 68 -10.05 -13.68 24.07
CA PRO A 68 -10.63 -12.43 23.64
C PRO A 68 -11.25 -11.71 24.85
N ASP A 69 -11.00 -10.42 24.97
CA ASP A 69 -11.57 -9.56 26.00
C ASP A 69 -12.54 -8.52 25.44
N ARG A 70 -12.68 -8.47 24.09
CA ARG A 70 -13.57 -7.57 23.37
C ARG A 70 -14.29 -8.31 22.24
N SER A 71 -15.45 -7.75 21.84
CA SER A 71 -16.22 -8.25 20.69
C SER A 71 -17.01 -7.14 20.01
N ALA A 72 -17.24 -7.30 18.72
CA ALA A 72 -18.16 -6.49 17.91
C ALA A 72 -18.96 -7.39 16.97
N GLN A 73 -20.15 -6.93 16.55
CA GLN A 73 -21.02 -7.71 15.66
C GLN A 73 -21.80 -6.83 14.70
N ASP A 74 -22.25 -7.40 13.59
CA ASP A 74 -23.13 -6.73 12.66
C ASP A 74 -24.48 -6.39 13.31
N SER A 75 -25.02 -5.23 12.98
CA SER A 75 -26.34 -4.78 13.43
C SER A 75 -27.48 -5.47 12.68
N VAL A 76 -27.24 -5.93 11.46
CA VAL A 76 -28.20 -6.55 10.54
C VAL A 76 -27.69 -7.90 10.02
N LEU A 77 -28.59 -8.67 9.39
CA LEU A 77 -28.20 -9.92 8.71
C LEU A 77 -27.62 -9.58 7.34
N VAL A 78 -26.38 -10.00 7.09
CA VAL A 78 -25.66 -9.79 5.82
C VAL A 78 -24.91 -11.05 5.44
N THR A 79 -24.42 -11.11 4.20
CA THR A 79 -23.43 -12.09 3.74
C THR A 79 -22.04 -11.46 3.65
N GLU A 80 -21.97 -10.15 3.34
CA GLU A 80 -20.74 -9.37 3.34
C GLU A 80 -20.58 -8.69 4.70
N HIS A 81 -19.66 -9.19 5.51
CA HIS A 81 -19.37 -8.66 6.83
C HIS A 81 -18.27 -7.63 6.76
N LYS A 82 -18.49 -6.47 7.42
CA LYS A 82 -17.54 -5.38 7.54
C LYS A 82 -17.63 -4.82 8.96
N ILE A 83 -16.70 -5.19 9.81
CA ILE A 83 -16.71 -4.77 11.21
C ILE A 83 -15.47 -3.91 11.52
N LEU A 84 -15.70 -2.69 11.96
CA LEU A 84 -14.67 -1.78 12.43
C LEU A 84 -14.37 -2.08 13.92
N LEU A 85 -13.14 -2.46 14.20
CA LEU A 85 -12.61 -2.57 15.56
C LEU A 85 -11.99 -1.23 15.96
N THR A 86 -12.37 -0.71 17.12
CA THR A 86 -11.91 0.60 17.63
C THR A 86 -11.37 0.50 19.05
N GLY A 87 -10.73 1.59 19.52
CA GLY A 87 -10.17 1.65 20.86
C GLY A 87 -8.98 0.73 21.05
N LEU A 88 -8.26 0.43 19.98
CA LEU A 88 -7.03 -0.35 20.00
C LEU A 88 -5.86 0.52 20.50
N GLU A 89 -4.83 -0.12 21.02
CA GLU A 89 -3.58 0.55 21.36
C GLU A 89 -2.63 0.56 20.14
N PRO A 90 -1.87 1.63 19.90
CA PRO A 90 -0.89 1.70 18.83
C PRO A 90 0.21 0.64 18.96
N ASP A 91 0.77 0.20 17.83
CA ASP A 91 1.89 -0.75 17.75
C ASP A 91 1.70 -1.99 18.63
N THR A 92 0.47 -2.52 18.63
CA THR A 92 0.06 -3.59 19.53
C THR A 92 -0.50 -4.77 18.74
N LYS A 93 -0.02 -5.97 19.08
CA LYS A 93 -0.52 -7.22 18.48
C LYS A 93 -1.84 -7.65 19.12
N TYR A 94 -2.83 -7.92 18.26
CA TYR A 94 -4.11 -8.49 18.64
C TYR A 94 -4.36 -9.79 17.89
N TYR A 95 -4.76 -10.84 18.60
CA TYR A 95 -5.35 -12.05 18.01
C TYR A 95 -6.85 -11.83 17.86
N TYR A 96 -7.44 -12.35 16.81
CA TYR A 96 -8.87 -12.24 16.58
C TYR A 96 -9.47 -13.55 16.07
N SER A 97 -10.78 -13.65 16.16
CA SER A 97 -11.59 -14.70 15.55
C SER A 97 -12.82 -14.09 14.90
N ILE A 98 -13.28 -14.74 13.84
CA ILE A 98 -14.56 -14.40 13.21
C ILE A 98 -15.57 -15.51 13.42
N GLY A 99 -16.84 -15.14 13.52
CA GLY A 99 -17.96 -16.06 13.72
C GLY A 99 -19.23 -15.60 13.08
N ALA A 100 -20.23 -16.46 13.10
CA ALA A 100 -21.58 -16.20 12.67
C ALA A 100 -22.55 -16.61 13.79
N TYR A 101 -23.12 -15.61 14.47
CA TYR A 101 -24.01 -15.81 15.62
C TYR A 101 -23.34 -16.64 16.75
N LYS A 102 -23.50 -17.96 16.74
CA LYS A 102 -22.92 -18.87 17.76
C LYS A 102 -21.79 -19.74 17.19
N ASP A 103 -21.58 -19.72 15.88
CA ASP A 103 -20.61 -20.56 15.21
C ASP A 103 -19.26 -19.81 15.08
N SER A 104 -18.17 -20.46 15.45
CA SER A 104 -16.82 -19.99 15.10
C SER A 104 -16.56 -20.37 13.65
N LEU A 105 -16.22 -19.37 12.80
CA LEU A 105 -15.90 -19.58 11.40
C LEU A 105 -14.39 -19.73 11.18
N GLN A 106 -13.60 -18.91 11.85
CA GLN A 106 -12.14 -18.98 11.80
C GLN A 106 -11.53 -18.41 13.07
N SER A 107 -10.52 -19.12 13.60
CA SER A 107 -9.69 -18.67 14.73
C SER A 107 -8.40 -19.48 14.76
N GLY A 108 -7.29 -18.86 15.12
CA GLY A 108 -6.02 -19.59 15.25
C GLY A 108 -4.82 -18.68 15.53
N PRO A 109 -3.63 -19.25 15.66
CA PRO A 109 -2.40 -18.48 15.90
C PRO A 109 -2.00 -17.63 14.69
N GLY A 110 -2.57 -17.88 13.51
CA GLY A 110 -2.37 -17.13 12.27
C GLY A 110 -3.31 -15.95 12.11
N ASP A 111 -4.39 -15.88 12.89
CA ASP A 111 -5.39 -14.82 12.81
C ASP A 111 -5.04 -13.71 13.81
N TYR A 112 -4.18 -12.78 13.37
CA TYR A 112 -3.74 -11.65 14.19
C TYR A 112 -3.37 -10.46 13.32
N PHE A 113 -3.37 -9.28 13.91
CA PHE A 113 -2.83 -8.07 13.31
C PHE A 113 -1.99 -7.30 14.34
N VAL A 114 -1.17 -6.38 13.84
CA VAL A 114 -0.51 -5.35 14.65
C VAL A 114 -1.08 -4.01 14.20
N THR A 115 -1.58 -3.22 15.14
CA THR A 115 -2.04 -1.86 14.85
C THR A 115 -0.89 -1.00 14.34
N LEU A 116 -1.19 -0.02 13.48
CA LEU A 116 -0.16 0.91 13.03
C LEU A 116 0.43 1.68 14.23
N PRO A 117 1.67 2.13 14.16
CA PRO A 117 2.25 2.99 15.18
C PRO A 117 1.55 4.36 15.21
N LYS A 118 1.83 5.17 16.21
CA LYS A 118 1.39 6.57 16.22
C LYS A 118 2.00 7.31 15.02
N PRO A 119 1.28 8.26 14.40
CA PRO A 119 1.85 9.11 13.36
C PRO A 119 3.16 9.75 13.80
N GLY A 120 4.15 9.79 12.89
CA GLY A 120 5.47 10.34 13.15
C GLY A 120 6.44 9.38 13.87
N THR A 121 6.02 8.17 14.25
CA THR A 121 6.93 7.17 14.84
C THR A 121 7.94 6.71 13.79
N GLU A 122 9.21 6.65 14.18
CA GLU A 122 10.28 6.08 13.37
C GLU A 122 10.62 4.67 13.88
N ALA A 123 10.39 3.68 13.00
CA ALA A 123 10.73 2.28 13.24
C ALA A 123 11.07 1.64 11.90
N LEU A 124 11.48 0.38 11.90
CA LEU A 124 11.63 -0.38 10.67
C LEU A 124 10.26 -0.86 10.19
N TYR A 125 9.80 -0.32 9.07
CA TYR A 125 8.54 -0.70 8.41
C TYR A 125 8.81 -1.55 7.17
N ARG A 126 8.00 -2.58 6.97
CA ARG A 126 8.03 -3.48 5.81
C ARG A 126 6.72 -3.40 5.06
N ILE A 127 6.80 -3.11 3.76
CA ILE A 127 5.63 -2.96 2.89
C ILE A 127 5.86 -3.81 1.64
N ALA A 128 4.96 -4.75 1.37
CA ALA A 128 4.97 -5.48 0.10
C ALA A 128 4.20 -4.69 -0.97
N ALA A 129 4.75 -4.64 -2.19
CA ALA A 129 4.12 -4.04 -3.36
C ALA A 129 3.93 -5.11 -4.43
N VAL A 130 2.68 -5.43 -4.77
CA VAL A 130 2.33 -6.56 -5.64
C VAL A 130 1.42 -6.06 -6.76
N GLY A 131 1.87 -6.11 -8.00
CA GLY A 131 1.10 -5.70 -9.18
C GLY A 131 0.68 -6.87 -10.04
N ASP A 132 -0.48 -6.73 -10.70
CA ASP A 132 -0.95 -7.64 -11.75
C ASP A 132 -1.04 -9.10 -11.28
N CYS A 133 -1.47 -9.30 -10.03
CA CYS A 133 -1.31 -10.57 -9.34
C CYS A 133 -2.53 -11.51 -9.42
N GLY A 134 -3.66 -11.06 -9.97
CA GLY A 134 -4.94 -11.74 -9.83
C GLY A 134 -5.30 -12.75 -10.94
N ASN A 135 -4.40 -13.65 -11.35
CA ASN A 135 -4.66 -14.56 -12.47
C ASN A 135 -4.64 -16.06 -12.11
N ASN A 136 -4.49 -16.40 -10.83
CA ASN A 136 -4.47 -17.78 -10.33
C ASN A 136 -3.35 -18.66 -10.95
N SER A 137 -2.25 -18.05 -11.40
CA SER A 137 -1.13 -18.74 -12.04
C SER A 137 -0.19 -19.44 -11.04
N VAL A 138 0.72 -20.26 -11.57
CA VAL A 138 1.85 -20.80 -10.80
C VAL A 138 2.79 -19.65 -10.39
N ASN A 139 3.01 -18.68 -11.30
CA ASN A 139 3.85 -17.52 -11.04
C ASN A 139 3.36 -16.73 -9.82
N GLN A 140 2.06 -16.41 -9.77
CA GLN A 140 1.44 -15.71 -8.63
C GLN A 140 1.67 -16.43 -7.29
N ARG A 141 1.49 -17.75 -7.28
CA ARG A 141 1.72 -18.56 -6.04
C ARG A 141 3.19 -18.56 -5.65
N SER A 142 4.10 -18.69 -6.63
CA SER A 142 5.53 -18.68 -6.38
C SER A 142 6.02 -17.33 -5.85
N VAL A 143 5.52 -16.22 -6.39
CA VAL A 143 5.80 -14.86 -5.87
C VAL A 143 5.29 -14.71 -4.44
N ARG A 144 4.03 -15.12 -4.16
CA ARG A 144 3.49 -15.15 -2.80
C ARG A 144 4.39 -15.93 -1.84
N ASP A 145 4.79 -17.14 -2.23
CA ASP A 145 5.59 -18.02 -1.39
C ASP A 145 7.01 -17.47 -1.18
N ALA A 146 7.61 -16.82 -2.20
CA ALA A 146 8.88 -16.12 -2.09
C ALA A 146 8.82 -14.95 -1.09
N LEU A 147 7.74 -14.15 -1.13
CA LEU A 147 7.51 -13.09 -0.15
C LEU A 147 7.35 -13.66 1.27
N VAL A 148 6.58 -14.73 1.44
CA VAL A 148 6.42 -15.42 2.75
C VAL A 148 7.76 -15.92 3.26
N GLN A 149 8.57 -16.52 2.40
CA GLN A 149 9.91 -17.00 2.75
C GLN A 149 10.85 -15.84 3.14
N TYR A 150 10.82 -14.75 2.37
CA TYR A 150 11.62 -13.56 2.67
C TYR A 150 11.26 -12.94 4.02
N MET A 151 9.97 -12.83 4.31
CA MET A 151 9.48 -12.30 5.58
C MET A 151 9.87 -13.18 6.77
N GLY A 152 9.87 -14.50 6.63
CA GLY A 152 10.15 -15.42 7.73
C GLY A 152 9.24 -15.16 8.93
N SER A 153 9.82 -14.77 10.06
CA SER A 153 9.09 -14.39 11.29
C SER A 153 8.79 -12.89 11.41
N ASN A 154 9.26 -12.07 10.47
CA ASN A 154 9.02 -10.63 10.49
C ASN A 154 7.56 -10.29 10.15
N TYR A 155 7.08 -9.17 10.69
CA TYR A 155 5.74 -8.67 10.39
C TYR A 155 5.76 -7.72 9.17
N LEU A 156 4.75 -7.84 8.29
CA LEU A 156 4.50 -6.92 7.19
C LEU A 156 3.50 -5.85 7.64
N ASN A 157 3.93 -4.59 7.67
CA ASN A 157 3.11 -3.51 8.23
C ASN A 157 1.98 -3.07 7.30
N ALA A 158 2.18 -3.20 5.98
CA ALA A 158 1.19 -2.93 4.95
C ALA A 158 1.44 -3.78 3.71
N TRP A 159 0.39 -4.01 2.96
CA TRP A 159 0.43 -4.65 1.65
C TRP A 159 -0.32 -3.77 0.66
N ILE A 160 0.40 -3.23 -0.33
CA ILE A 160 -0.17 -2.40 -1.40
C ILE A 160 -0.32 -3.23 -2.68
N LEU A 161 -1.41 -3.01 -3.39
CA LEU A 161 -1.66 -3.62 -4.70
C LEU A 161 -1.62 -2.55 -5.78
N LEU A 162 -0.96 -2.87 -6.90
CA LEU A 162 -0.67 -1.94 -7.98
C LEU A 162 -1.67 -2.07 -9.16
N GLY A 163 -2.88 -2.52 -8.87
CA GLY A 163 -3.92 -2.74 -9.87
C GLY A 163 -3.89 -4.13 -10.48
N ASP A 164 -4.90 -4.42 -11.31
CA ASP A 164 -5.20 -5.71 -11.91
C ASP A 164 -5.25 -6.84 -10.88
N ASN A 165 -6.12 -6.61 -9.90
CA ASN A 165 -6.24 -7.46 -8.74
C ASN A 165 -6.97 -8.77 -9.03
N ALA A 166 -7.73 -8.83 -10.15
CA ALA A 166 -8.42 -10.04 -10.59
C ALA A 166 -8.61 -10.08 -12.11
N TYR A 167 -7.99 -11.04 -12.77
CA TYR A 167 -8.09 -11.28 -14.22
C TYR A 167 -9.22 -12.27 -14.55
N TYR A 168 -9.86 -12.19 -15.76
CA TYR A 168 -9.48 -11.21 -16.81
C TYR A 168 -10.42 -10.01 -16.85
N THR A 169 -11.53 -10.02 -16.12
CA THR A 169 -12.56 -8.97 -16.14
C THR A 169 -12.86 -8.37 -14.79
N GLY A 170 -12.11 -8.73 -13.72
CA GLY A 170 -12.30 -8.16 -12.38
C GLY A 170 -13.67 -8.45 -11.76
N ARG A 171 -14.36 -9.51 -12.21
CA ARG A 171 -15.65 -9.88 -11.63
C ARG A 171 -15.48 -10.57 -10.28
N ASP A 172 -16.53 -10.51 -9.45
CA ASP A 172 -16.47 -11.02 -8.08
C ASP A 172 -16.05 -12.51 -7.99
N ALA A 173 -16.43 -13.32 -8.96
CA ALA A 173 -16.01 -14.73 -9.02
C ALA A 173 -14.49 -14.87 -9.29
N GLU A 174 -13.92 -13.98 -10.11
CA GLU A 174 -12.49 -13.93 -10.38
C GLU A 174 -11.72 -13.40 -9.16
N PHE A 175 -12.22 -12.38 -8.48
CA PHE A 175 -11.68 -11.98 -7.18
C PHE A 175 -11.64 -13.16 -6.21
N GLN A 176 -12.73 -13.95 -6.13
CA GLN A 176 -12.78 -15.11 -5.24
C GLN A 176 -11.71 -16.15 -5.60
N SER A 177 -11.66 -16.56 -6.88
CA SER A 177 -10.79 -17.66 -7.32
C SER A 177 -9.33 -17.25 -7.46
N ASN A 178 -9.08 -16.02 -7.98
CA ASN A 178 -7.77 -15.60 -8.46
C ASN A 178 -7.02 -14.72 -7.47
N PHE A 179 -7.73 -14.15 -6.49
CA PHE A 179 -7.14 -13.30 -5.46
C PHE A 179 -7.39 -13.85 -4.05
N PHE A 180 -8.63 -13.85 -3.56
CA PHE A 180 -8.92 -14.22 -2.17
C PHE A 180 -8.48 -15.64 -1.82
N ASN A 181 -8.75 -16.63 -2.67
CA ASN A 181 -8.33 -18.02 -2.43
C ASN A 181 -6.81 -18.21 -2.45
N ILE A 182 -6.07 -17.35 -3.16
CA ILE A 182 -4.62 -17.44 -3.27
C ILE A 182 -3.92 -16.94 -1.99
N TYR A 183 -4.44 -15.86 -1.40
CA TYR A 183 -3.78 -15.17 -0.28
C TYR A 183 -4.41 -15.43 1.10
N LYS A 184 -5.48 -16.25 1.19
CA LYS A 184 -6.29 -16.47 2.39
C LYS A 184 -5.52 -17.01 3.61
N ASP A 185 -4.47 -17.80 3.39
CA ASP A 185 -3.78 -18.49 4.48
C ASP A 185 -2.56 -17.73 5.01
N ASN A 186 -2.03 -16.77 4.21
CA ASN A 186 -0.75 -16.13 4.47
C ASN A 186 -0.84 -14.63 4.69
N PHE A 187 -1.51 -13.89 3.79
CA PHE A 187 -1.52 -12.43 3.77
C PHE A 187 -2.80 -11.84 4.37
N LEU A 188 -3.95 -12.26 3.86
CA LEU A 188 -5.24 -11.65 4.16
C LEU A 188 -5.60 -11.61 5.65
N PRO A 189 -5.38 -12.66 6.45
CA PRO A 189 -5.78 -12.65 7.86
C PRO A 189 -4.80 -11.90 8.77
N ARG A 190 -3.66 -11.39 8.25
CA ARG A 190 -2.58 -10.83 9.07
C ARG A 190 -2.17 -9.41 8.74
N TYR A 191 -2.20 -9.03 7.46
CA TYR A 191 -1.58 -7.81 6.99
C TYR A 191 -2.61 -6.86 6.39
N PRO A 192 -2.62 -5.58 6.81
CA PRO A 192 -3.54 -4.59 6.24
C PRO A 192 -3.28 -4.40 4.75
N LEU A 193 -4.36 -4.44 3.97
CA LEU A 193 -4.34 -4.34 2.52
C LEU A 193 -4.81 -2.96 2.07
N TYR A 194 -4.02 -2.32 1.17
CA TYR A 194 -4.31 -1.03 0.57
C TYR A 194 -4.20 -1.14 -0.97
N PRO A 195 -5.31 -1.42 -1.67
CA PRO A 195 -5.28 -1.67 -3.10
C PRO A 195 -5.40 -0.38 -3.92
N SER A 196 -4.85 -0.35 -5.16
CA SER A 196 -5.29 0.51 -6.25
C SER A 196 -5.99 -0.31 -7.32
N PRO A 197 -6.90 0.26 -8.13
CA PRO A 197 -7.52 -0.45 -9.25
C PRO A 197 -6.65 -0.41 -10.50
N GLY A 198 -6.79 -1.43 -11.36
CA GLY A 198 -6.27 -1.48 -12.72
C GLY A 198 -7.40 -1.55 -13.75
N ASN A 199 -7.07 -1.62 -15.03
CA ASN A 199 -8.08 -1.70 -16.11
C ASN A 199 -8.90 -2.98 -16.02
N HIS A 200 -8.30 -4.13 -15.71
CA HIS A 200 -9.04 -5.37 -15.54
C HIS A 200 -10.03 -5.32 -14.36
N ASP A 201 -9.78 -4.54 -13.32
CA ASP A 201 -10.74 -4.33 -12.23
C ASP A 201 -11.98 -3.53 -12.67
N TYR A 202 -11.94 -2.88 -13.85
CA TYR A 202 -13.02 -2.17 -14.51
C TYR A 202 -13.64 -2.95 -15.69
N TYR A 203 -13.49 -4.29 -15.69
CA TYR A 203 -14.07 -5.18 -16.70
C TYR A 203 -13.47 -5.00 -18.11
N ASP A 204 -12.16 -4.79 -18.20
CA ASP A 204 -11.42 -4.59 -19.45
C ASP A 204 -11.84 -5.60 -20.53
N GLY A 205 -12.11 -5.09 -21.72
CA GLY A 205 -12.61 -5.87 -22.85
C GLY A 205 -14.08 -6.32 -22.75
N ASP A 206 -14.83 -5.96 -21.69
CA ASP A 206 -16.27 -6.22 -21.58
C ASP A 206 -17.08 -5.06 -22.18
N SER A 207 -18.24 -5.37 -22.76
CA SER A 207 -19.14 -4.37 -23.34
C SER A 207 -19.69 -3.32 -22.36
N THR A 208 -19.48 -3.51 -21.06
CA THR A 208 -19.90 -2.59 -19.98
C THR A 208 -18.75 -1.77 -19.42
N GLU A 209 -17.54 -1.93 -19.92
CA GLU A 209 -16.31 -1.31 -19.42
C GLU A 209 -16.42 0.23 -19.33
N GLU A 210 -16.73 0.91 -20.43
CA GLU A 210 -16.90 2.37 -20.47
C GLU A 210 -17.91 2.84 -19.41
N LYS A 211 -19.04 2.15 -19.27
CA LYS A 211 -20.06 2.49 -18.29
C LYS A 211 -19.55 2.37 -16.86
N VAL A 212 -18.78 1.31 -16.56
CA VAL A 212 -18.32 1.10 -15.17
C VAL A 212 -17.15 1.99 -14.80
N GLN A 213 -16.35 2.46 -15.77
CA GLN A 213 -15.37 3.53 -15.54
C GLN A 213 -16.03 4.81 -14.97
N HIS A 214 -17.22 5.19 -15.49
CA HIS A 214 -17.98 6.34 -15.00
C HIS A 214 -18.73 6.09 -13.69
N THR A 215 -19.21 4.88 -13.46
CA THR A 215 -20.09 4.59 -12.33
C THR A 215 -19.37 3.98 -11.13
N HIS A 216 -18.16 3.47 -11.31
CA HIS A 216 -17.38 2.71 -10.34
C HIS A 216 -18.15 1.50 -9.76
N GLN A 217 -19.18 1.00 -10.50
CA GLN A 217 -20.00 -0.13 -10.07
C GLN A 217 -19.36 -1.48 -10.43
N VAL A 218 -18.19 -1.72 -9.86
CA VAL A 218 -17.40 -2.94 -10.09
C VAL A 218 -17.15 -3.68 -8.78
N ALA A 219 -16.77 -4.96 -8.89
CA ALA A 219 -16.51 -5.83 -7.75
C ALA A 219 -15.37 -5.30 -6.87
N TYR A 220 -14.38 -4.60 -7.44
CA TYR A 220 -13.29 -3.98 -6.71
C TYR A 220 -13.81 -3.10 -5.55
N TYR A 221 -14.67 -2.14 -5.82
CA TYR A 221 -15.21 -1.23 -4.80
C TYR A 221 -16.18 -1.89 -3.83
N GLN A 222 -16.77 -3.02 -4.21
CA GLN A 222 -17.63 -3.81 -3.31
C GLN A 222 -16.78 -4.65 -2.35
N ASN A 223 -15.65 -5.18 -2.82
CA ASN A 223 -14.79 -6.07 -2.07
C ASN A 223 -13.85 -5.34 -1.11
N PHE A 224 -13.44 -4.11 -1.43
CA PHE A 224 -12.45 -3.40 -0.63
C PHE A 224 -13.05 -2.21 0.14
N THR A 225 -12.39 -1.86 1.25
CA THR A 225 -12.71 -0.71 2.09
C THR A 225 -11.46 0.16 2.17
N MET A 226 -11.53 1.36 1.63
CA MET A 226 -10.44 2.33 1.62
C MET A 226 -10.62 3.37 2.74
N PRO A 227 -9.55 3.96 3.27
CA PRO A 227 -9.62 5.00 4.30
C PRO A 227 -9.93 6.38 3.68
N VAL A 228 -11.19 6.60 3.31
CA VAL A 228 -11.60 7.77 2.52
C VAL A 228 -11.84 9.05 3.33
N ASP A 229 -11.99 8.92 4.65
CA ASP A 229 -12.30 10.05 5.55
C ASP A 229 -11.05 10.65 6.21
N GLY A 230 -9.85 10.25 5.74
CA GLY A 230 -8.56 10.69 6.32
C GLY A 230 -8.24 10.01 7.65
N GLU A 231 -8.99 8.97 8.03
CA GLU A 231 -8.86 8.27 9.31
C GLU A 231 -7.53 7.53 9.44
N ALA A 232 -6.91 7.14 8.33
CA ALA A 232 -5.59 6.49 8.32
C ALA A 232 -4.43 7.48 8.08
N GLY A 233 -4.70 8.77 8.02
CA GLY A 233 -3.76 9.83 7.67
C GLY A 233 -4.06 10.46 6.30
N GLY A 234 -3.45 11.63 6.03
CA GLY A 234 -3.69 12.40 4.82
C GLY A 234 -4.98 13.22 4.85
N VAL A 235 -5.33 13.77 3.71
CA VAL A 235 -6.54 14.59 3.50
C VAL A 235 -7.67 13.68 3.03
N ALA A 236 -8.85 13.80 3.65
CA ALA A 236 -10.03 13.05 3.26
C ALA A 236 -10.34 13.23 1.76
N SER A 237 -10.40 12.12 1.03
CA SER A 237 -10.79 12.12 -0.39
C SER A 237 -12.30 12.02 -0.58
N HIS A 238 -12.98 11.37 0.37
CA HIS A 238 -14.39 10.96 0.29
C HIS A 238 -14.70 10.17 -1.00
N ASN A 239 -13.67 9.57 -1.59
CA ASN A 239 -13.78 8.79 -2.81
C ASN A 239 -12.91 7.52 -2.69
N PRO A 240 -13.48 6.31 -2.88
CA PRO A 240 -12.72 5.07 -2.77
C PRO A 240 -11.75 4.83 -3.94
N ALA A 241 -11.82 5.60 -5.02
CA ALA A 241 -10.93 5.47 -6.17
C ALA A 241 -9.51 5.96 -5.84
N PHE A 242 -9.41 6.97 -4.97
CA PHE A 242 -8.13 7.52 -4.55
C PHE A 242 -8.15 7.92 -3.08
N TYR A 243 -7.07 7.64 -2.39
CA TYR A 243 -6.95 7.87 -0.94
C TYR A 243 -5.48 7.90 -0.51
N SER A 244 -5.22 8.32 0.71
CA SER A 244 -3.91 8.27 1.33
C SER A 244 -3.95 7.63 2.70
N PHE A 245 -2.80 7.17 3.18
CA PHE A 245 -2.62 6.66 4.52
C PHE A 245 -1.18 6.87 5.00
N ASP A 246 -1.01 6.95 6.32
CA ASP A 246 0.29 7.10 6.96
C ASP A 246 0.72 5.81 7.67
N LEU A 247 1.98 5.45 7.51
CA LEU A 247 2.65 4.43 8.31
C LEU A 247 3.85 5.07 9.02
N GLY A 248 3.66 5.42 10.29
CA GLY A 248 4.66 6.20 11.02
C GLY A 248 4.89 7.58 10.40
N ASN A 249 6.10 7.81 9.89
CA ASN A 249 6.50 9.03 9.20
C ASN A 249 6.47 8.92 7.66
N ILE A 250 5.85 7.86 7.14
CA ILE A 250 5.73 7.59 5.70
C ILE A 250 4.31 7.89 5.26
N HIS A 251 4.16 8.65 4.18
CA HIS A 251 2.90 8.97 3.55
C HIS A 251 2.73 8.23 2.23
N PHE A 252 1.64 7.47 2.11
CA PHE A 252 1.28 6.72 0.90
C PHE A 252 0.06 7.33 0.23
N ILE A 253 0.11 7.40 -1.11
CA ILE A 253 -0.98 7.91 -1.96
C ILE A 253 -1.36 6.82 -2.97
N SER A 254 -2.58 6.31 -2.87
CA SER A 254 -3.19 5.37 -3.82
C SER A 254 -4.05 6.13 -4.82
N LEU A 255 -3.88 5.85 -6.11
CA LEU A 255 -4.56 6.57 -7.18
C LEU A 255 -5.25 5.60 -8.15
N ASP A 256 -6.30 6.10 -8.81
CA ASP A 256 -6.99 5.41 -9.89
C ASP A 256 -6.57 6.02 -11.23
N SER A 257 -5.86 5.25 -12.04
CA SER A 257 -5.38 5.68 -13.35
C SER A 257 -6.33 5.34 -14.50
N TYR A 258 -7.47 4.69 -14.22
CA TYR A 258 -8.37 4.19 -15.27
C TYR A 258 -9.82 4.65 -15.15
N GLY A 259 -10.33 4.89 -13.95
CA GLY A 259 -11.67 5.40 -13.70
C GLY A 259 -11.87 6.84 -14.21
N ILE A 260 -13.13 7.23 -14.35
CA ILE A 260 -13.55 8.56 -14.80
C ILE A 260 -14.39 9.21 -13.71
N GLU A 261 -13.87 10.30 -13.16
CA GLU A 261 -14.53 11.08 -12.13
C GLU A 261 -15.49 12.12 -12.71
N GLN A 262 -16.66 12.27 -12.09
CA GLN A 262 -17.67 13.25 -12.50
C GLN A 262 -18.01 13.17 -14.00
N ASP A 263 -18.05 11.97 -14.55
CA ASP A 263 -18.36 11.66 -15.95
C ASP A 263 -17.42 12.28 -17.01
N GLN A 264 -16.28 12.85 -16.62
CA GLN A 264 -15.42 13.55 -17.56
C GLN A 264 -13.92 13.62 -17.22
N TYR A 265 -13.52 13.40 -15.96
CA TYR A 265 -12.13 13.63 -15.54
C TYR A 265 -11.38 12.32 -15.30
N ARG A 266 -10.26 12.16 -15.94
CA ARG A 266 -9.28 11.10 -15.65
C ARG A 266 -8.20 11.61 -14.71
N MET A 267 -7.37 10.70 -14.17
CA MET A 267 -6.26 11.05 -13.26
C MET A 267 -5.37 12.17 -13.79
N TYR A 268 -5.09 12.18 -15.08
CA TYR A 268 -4.20 13.14 -15.74
C TYR A 268 -4.85 14.48 -16.09
N ASP A 269 -6.14 14.65 -15.81
CA ASP A 269 -6.81 15.94 -15.94
C ASP A 269 -6.47 16.81 -14.72
N THR A 270 -5.54 17.75 -14.92
CA THR A 270 -4.90 18.50 -13.82
C THR A 270 -5.84 19.41 -13.03
N LEU A 271 -7.07 19.62 -13.52
CA LEU A 271 -8.16 20.34 -12.84
C LEU A 271 -9.28 19.39 -12.37
N GLY A 272 -9.11 18.08 -12.60
CA GLY A 272 -10.05 17.04 -12.16
C GLY A 272 -10.00 16.79 -10.65
N PRO A 273 -11.04 16.15 -10.10
CA PRO A 273 -11.17 15.92 -8.65
C PRO A 273 -9.98 15.22 -8.02
N GLN A 274 -9.44 14.18 -8.68
CA GLN A 274 -8.31 13.42 -8.18
C GLN A 274 -7.03 14.28 -8.13
N ALA A 275 -6.71 15.00 -9.22
CA ALA A 275 -5.53 15.86 -9.28
C ALA A 275 -5.62 17.03 -8.27
N GLU A 276 -6.81 17.63 -8.09
CA GLU A 276 -7.02 18.69 -7.10
C GLU A 276 -6.90 18.15 -5.66
N TRP A 277 -7.39 16.94 -5.41
CA TRP A 277 -7.21 16.29 -4.10
C TRP A 277 -5.73 15.97 -3.83
N VAL A 278 -5.00 15.38 -4.80
CA VAL A 278 -3.56 15.08 -4.68
C VAL A 278 -2.75 16.32 -4.34
N LYS A 279 -3.04 17.49 -4.97
CA LYS A 279 -2.36 18.74 -4.65
C LYS A 279 -2.56 19.13 -3.19
N LYS A 280 -3.80 19.07 -2.69
CA LYS A 280 -4.14 19.39 -1.28
C LYS A 280 -3.50 18.42 -0.31
N ASP A 281 -3.52 17.13 -0.64
CA ASP A 281 -2.95 16.09 0.19
C ASP A 281 -1.43 16.22 0.29
N LEU A 282 -0.75 16.47 -0.83
CA LEU A 282 0.68 16.72 -0.86
C LEU A 282 1.08 18.04 -0.18
N GLU A 283 0.29 19.12 -0.31
CA GLU A 283 0.52 20.37 0.44
C GLU A 283 0.52 20.13 1.95
N ALA A 284 -0.37 19.27 2.42
CA ALA A 284 -0.48 18.93 3.83
C ALA A 284 0.61 17.96 4.31
N ASN A 285 1.12 17.06 3.45
CA ASN A 285 1.91 15.90 3.84
C ASN A 285 3.31 15.81 3.21
N ALA A 286 3.71 16.69 2.27
CA ALA A 286 5.04 16.65 1.63
C ALA A 286 6.21 16.83 2.62
N HIS A 287 5.94 17.26 3.85
CA HIS A 287 6.92 17.38 4.93
C HIS A 287 7.20 16.04 5.65
N LYS A 288 6.46 14.98 5.35
CA LYS A 288 6.69 13.63 5.92
C LYS A 288 8.08 13.10 5.51
N GLY A 289 8.61 12.19 6.29
CA GLY A 289 9.91 11.58 6.03
C GLY A 289 9.99 10.98 4.62
N TRP A 290 8.96 10.24 4.22
CA TRP A 290 8.84 9.67 2.89
C TRP A 290 7.45 9.89 2.32
N VAL A 291 7.37 10.16 1.00
CA VAL A 291 6.12 10.28 0.24
C VAL A 291 6.18 9.33 -0.94
N ILE A 292 5.28 8.36 -0.97
CA ILE A 292 5.24 7.26 -1.95
C ILE A 292 3.88 7.24 -2.61
N ALA A 293 3.83 7.33 -3.94
CA ALA A 293 2.59 7.22 -4.71
C ALA A 293 2.58 5.90 -5.49
N TYR A 294 1.40 5.29 -5.64
CA TYR A 294 1.24 4.08 -6.42
C TYR A 294 -0.12 4.05 -7.12
N TRP A 295 -0.12 3.48 -8.31
CA TRP A 295 -1.28 3.27 -9.16
C TRP A 295 -0.94 2.24 -10.24
N HIS A 296 -1.85 1.98 -11.19
CA HIS A 296 -1.67 0.91 -12.16
C HIS A 296 -0.82 1.32 -13.37
N HIS A 297 -1.26 2.28 -14.20
CA HIS A 297 -0.65 2.62 -15.50
C HIS A 297 0.66 3.42 -15.36
N PRO A 298 1.83 2.89 -15.76
CA PRO A 298 3.12 3.53 -15.53
C PRO A 298 3.37 4.70 -16.50
N PRO A 299 4.05 5.79 -16.06
CA PRO A 299 4.44 6.87 -16.97
C PRO A 299 5.57 6.50 -17.92
N TYR A 300 6.35 5.48 -17.60
CA TYR A 300 7.44 4.95 -18.41
C TYR A 300 7.41 3.43 -18.41
N THR A 301 7.42 2.82 -19.60
CA THR A 301 7.60 1.38 -19.82
C THR A 301 7.86 1.09 -21.28
N MET A 302 8.67 0.06 -21.55
CA MET A 302 8.83 -0.56 -22.88
C MET A 302 8.75 -2.09 -22.77
N GLY A 303 8.10 -2.59 -21.73
CA GLY A 303 7.80 -4.00 -21.52
C GLY A 303 6.65 -4.50 -22.39
N SER A 304 5.65 -5.12 -21.79
CA SER A 304 4.45 -5.57 -22.54
C SER A 304 3.60 -4.40 -23.07
N HIS A 305 3.75 -3.22 -22.48
CA HIS A 305 3.10 -1.97 -22.87
C HIS A 305 4.09 -0.92 -23.35
N ASN A 306 3.59 0.12 -24.04
CA ASN A 306 4.41 1.17 -24.64
C ASN A 306 3.98 2.55 -24.17
N SER A 307 4.77 3.15 -23.28
CA SER A 307 4.46 4.46 -22.70
C SER A 307 4.54 5.64 -23.69
N ASP A 308 5.03 5.41 -24.91
CA ASP A 308 5.05 6.44 -25.95
C ASP A 308 3.84 6.39 -26.89
N HIS A 309 2.99 5.35 -26.79
CA HIS A 309 1.88 5.14 -27.70
C HIS A 309 0.51 4.94 -27.03
N GLU A 310 0.48 4.48 -25.79
CA GLU A 310 -0.78 4.27 -25.06
C GLU A 310 -1.23 5.58 -24.40
N ASP A 311 -2.41 6.02 -24.72
CA ASP A 311 -2.93 7.36 -24.38
C ASP A 311 -2.88 7.65 -22.87
N GLU A 312 -3.29 6.70 -22.04
CA GLU A 312 -3.25 6.84 -20.58
C GLU A 312 -1.83 7.08 -20.06
N LEU A 313 -0.87 6.29 -20.53
CA LEU A 313 0.53 6.36 -20.11
C LEU A 313 1.19 7.66 -20.56
N VAL A 314 0.94 8.05 -21.81
CA VAL A 314 1.41 9.33 -22.39
C VAL A 314 0.88 10.51 -21.56
N HIS A 315 -0.42 10.58 -21.33
CA HIS A 315 -1.03 11.70 -20.62
C HIS A 315 -0.64 11.75 -19.12
N ILE A 316 -0.49 10.60 -18.46
CA ILE A 316 0.02 10.53 -17.10
C ILE A 316 1.43 11.12 -17.03
N ARG A 317 2.31 10.73 -17.96
CA ARG A 317 3.68 11.26 -18.04
C ARG A 317 3.71 12.76 -18.33
N GLU A 318 2.95 13.21 -19.33
CA GLU A 318 2.99 14.62 -19.77
C GLU A 318 2.34 15.58 -18.78
N ASN A 319 1.28 15.16 -18.09
CA ASN A 319 0.45 16.06 -17.30
C ASN A 319 0.56 15.82 -15.79
N PHE A 320 0.46 14.55 -15.35
CA PHE A 320 0.24 14.26 -13.94
C PHE A 320 1.51 14.16 -13.10
N ILE A 321 2.57 13.47 -13.58
CA ILE A 321 3.79 13.31 -12.77
C ILE A 321 4.48 14.62 -12.45
N ARG A 322 4.27 15.67 -13.25
CA ARG A 322 4.76 17.04 -12.95
C ARG A 322 4.25 17.57 -11.61
N ILE A 323 3.01 17.19 -11.22
CA ILE A 323 2.43 17.56 -9.93
C ILE A 323 3.23 16.87 -8.83
N LEU A 324 3.42 15.57 -8.94
CA LEU A 324 4.12 14.76 -7.93
C LEU A 324 5.59 15.20 -7.74
N GLU A 325 6.31 15.43 -8.84
CA GLU A 325 7.70 15.92 -8.81
C GLU A 325 7.84 17.32 -8.19
N ARG A 326 6.83 18.19 -8.38
CA ARG A 326 6.81 19.54 -7.78
C ARG A 326 6.79 19.47 -6.25
N TYR A 327 6.03 18.52 -5.69
CA TYR A 327 5.93 18.29 -4.25
C TYR A 327 7.00 17.34 -3.71
N GLY A 328 7.89 16.84 -4.57
CA GLY A 328 9.04 16.05 -4.17
C GLY A 328 8.71 14.61 -3.75
N VAL A 329 7.70 13.98 -4.36
CA VAL A 329 7.40 12.56 -4.19
C VAL A 329 8.67 11.74 -4.39
N ASP A 330 8.94 10.79 -3.50
CA ASP A 330 10.20 10.04 -3.47
C ASP A 330 10.20 8.87 -4.42
N LEU A 331 9.09 8.15 -4.45
CA LEU A 331 8.94 6.89 -5.15
C LEU A 331 7.56 6.82 -5.80
N ILE A 332 7.52 6.37 -7.05
CA ILE A 332 6.30 6.04 -7.78
C ILE A 332 6.38 4.58 -8.18
N ILE A 333 5.35 3.80 -7.83
CA ILE A 333 5.31 2.36 -8.08
C ILE A 333 4.04 2.04 -8.88
N CYS A 334 4.20 1.39 -10.03
CA CYS A 334 3.12 1.04 -10.94
C CYS A 334 3.13 -0.46 -11.29
N GLY A 335 2.03 -0.93 -11.88
CA GLY A 335 1.86 -2.25 -12.48
C GLY A 335 1.73 -2.19 -13.99
N HIS A 336 0.72 -2.85 -14.53
CA HIS A 336 0.26 -2.85 -15.91
C HIS A 336 1.20 -3.56 -16.91
N SER A 337 2.46 -3.15 -16.98
CA SER A 337 3.46 -3.87 -17.78
C SER A 337 3.95 -5.07 -17.00
N HIS A 338 3.77 -6.27 -17.59
CA HIS A 338 4.01 -7.55 -16.90
C HIS A 338 5.49 -7.92 -16.86
N ASP A 339 6.28 -7.05 -16.27
CA ASP A 339 7.73 -7.12 -16.16
C ASP A 339 8.20 -6.39 -14.89
N TYR A 340 9.50 -6.15 -14.83
CA TYR A 340 10.13 -5.27 -13.85
C TYR A 340 10.96 -4.22 -14.57
N GLU A 341 10.73 -2.93 -14.24
CA GLU A 341 11.53 -1.82 -14.72
C GLU A 341 11.78 -0.80 -13.61
N ARG A 342 12.98 -0.20 -13.58
CA ARG A 342 13.31 0.83 -12.58
C ARG A 342 14.20 1.93 -13.15
N SER A 343 13.86 3.17 -12.83
CA SER A 343 14.70 4.33 -13.15
C SER A 343 15.86 4.51 -12.15
N LYS A 344 16.80 5.36 -12.51
CA LYS A 344 17.62 6.06 -11.52
C LYS A 344 16.79 7.12 -10.78
N LEU A 345 17.42 7.91 -9.95
CA LEU A 345 16.78 9.12 -9.39
C LEU A 345 16.72 10.17 -10.50
N ILE A 346 15.52 10.41 -11.04
CA ILE A 346 15.30 11.27 -12.22
C ILE A 346 14.33 12.40 -11.93
N LYS A 347 14.34 13.44 -12.78
CA LYS A 347 13.41 14.57 -12.69
C LYS A 347 13.27 15.27 -14.03
N GLY A 348 12.03 15.69 -14.37
CA GLY A 348 11.75 16.67 -15.42
C GLY A 348 11.65 16.12 -16.84
N HIS A 349 11.71 14.82 -17.05
CA HIS A 349 11.43 14.19 -18.35
C HIS A 349 9.93 13.90 -18.47
N TYR A 350 9.28 14.50 -19.44
CA TYR A 350 7.84 14.35 -19.68
C TYR A 350 7.51 14.07 -21.16
N GLY A 351 8.54 13.93 -21.99
CA GLY A 351 8.41 13.69 -23.42
C GLY A 351 8.50 12.20 -23.77
N LEU A 352 8.56 11.92 -25.05
CA LEU A 352 8.77 10.57 -25.60
C LEU A 352 10.19 10.07 -25.26
N GLU A 353 10.39 8.75 -25.29
CA GLU A 353 11.69 8.11 -25.06
C GLU A 353 12.80 8.73 -25.92
N THR A 354 12.50 9.04 -27.19
CA THR A 354 13.46 9.67 -28.10
C THR A 354 13.97 11.04 -27.66
N SER A 355 13.32 11.68 -26.69
CA SER A 355 13.76 12.95 -26.07
C SER A 355 14.57 12.74 -24.77
N TRP A 356 14.82 11.49 -24.39
CA TRP A 356 15.58 11.20 -23.18
C TRP A 356 17.04 11.66 -23.28
N ASP A 357 17.48 12.41 -22.28
CA ASP A 357 18.87 12.81 -22.09
C ASP A 357 19.26 12.58 -20.62
N SER A 358 20.06 11.55 -20.39
CA SER A 358 20.49 11.21 -19.03
C SER A 358 21.28 12.32 -18.35
N THR A 359 21.94 13.21 -19.11
CA THR A 359 22.69 14.33 -18.54
C THR A 359 21.77 15.45 -18.06
N ALA A 360 20.58 15.56 -18.63
CA ALA A 360 19.58 16.56 -18.27
C ALA A 360 18.66 16.06 -17.15
N PHE A 361 18.28 14.77 -17.16
CA PHE A 361 17.19 14.28 -16.33
C PHE A 361 17.63 13.38 -15.15
N VAL A 362 18.82 12.78 -15.18
CA VAL A 362 19.35 12.01 -14.05
C VAL A 362 19.90 12.94 -12.98
N VAL A 363 19.24 12.99 -11.84
CA VAL A 363 19.59 13.83 -10.70
C VAL A 363 20.77 13.24 -9.91
N ASN A 364 20.78 11.92 -9.75
CA ASN A 364 21.87 11.22 -9.08
C ASN A 364 22.39 10.08 -9.97
N PRO A 365 23.66 10.12 -10.40
CA PRO A 365 24.21 9.15 -11.36
C PRO A 365 24.47 7.76 -10.74
N SER A 366 24.40 7.60 -9.42
CA SER A 366 24.52 6.30 -8.74
C SER A 366 23.57 5.26 -9.33
N SER A 367 23.89 4.00 -9.19
CA SER A 367 22.96 2.89 -9.46
C SER A 367 21.92 2.69 -8.35
N GLY A 368 22.19 3.25 -7.17
CA GLY A 368 21.44 2.96 -5.97
C GLY A 368 21.77 1.60 -5.33
N PHE A 369 22.51 0.73 -6.01
CA PHE A 369 23.01 -0.52 -5.43
C PHE A 369 23.96 -0.20 -4.27
N TYR A 370 23.45 -0.31 -3.05
CA TYR A 370 24.19 0.05 -1.86
C TYR A 370 24.33 -1.15 -0.93
N ASP A 371 25.56 -1.63 -0.79
CA ASP A 371 25.92 -2.76 0.06
C ASP A 371 26.90 -2.38 1.19
N GLY A 372 27.21 -1.07 1.32
CA GLY A 372 28.15 -0.55 2.32
C GLY A 372 29.62 -0.78 1.98
N THR A 373 29.94 -1.20 0.76
CA THR A 373 31.33 -1.31 0.28
C THR A 373 31.85 0.03 -0.28
N PRO A 374 33.21 0.19 -0.45
CA PRO A 374 33.76 1.40 -1.04
C PRO A 374 33.36 1.68 -2.51
N ASN A 375 32.72 0.72 -3.18
CA ASN A 375 32.33 0.83 -4.60
C ASN A 375 30.80 1.00 -4.77
N SER A 376 30.06 1.16 -3.69
CA SER A 376 28.61 1.24 -3.72
C SER A 376 28.10 2.55 -3.14
N CYS A 377 27.20 3.23 -3.86
CA CYS A 377 26.58 4.48 -3.42
C CYS A 377 25.05 4.38 -3.44
N PRO A 378 24.36 4.84 -2.39
CA PRO A 378 22.91 4.97 -2.40
C PRO A 378 22.48 6.13 -3.32
N TYR A 379 21.20 6.22 -3.62
CA TYR A 379 20.62 7.50 -4.05
C TYR A 379 20.60 8.45 -2.86
N LEU A 380 21.10 9.66 -3.06
CA LEU A 380 20.99 10.73 -2.07
C LEU A 380 19.85 11.65 -2.50
N LYS A 381 18.85 11.81 -1.66
CA LYS A 381 17.75 12.76 -1.89
C LYS A 381 17.82 13.88 -0.86
N ASP A 382 18.35 15.00 -1.29
CA ASP A 382 18.46 16.22 -0.47
C ASP A 382 18.02 17.41 -1.31
N SER A 383 16.82 17.90 -1.06
CA SER A 383 16.23 19.02 -1.79
C SER A 383 17.02 20.31 -1.66
N SER A 384 17.76 20.50 -0.56
CA SER A 384 18.59 21.69 -0.32
C SER A 384 19.84 21.72 -1.21
N SER A 385 20.31 20.58 -1.68
CA SER A 385 21.49 20.43 -2.53
C SER A 385 21.18 20.17 -4.01
N GLY A 386 19.91 20.25 -4.42
CA GLY A 386 19.48 20.02 -5.80
C GLY A 386 19.22 18.55 -6.16
N TYR A 387 19.40 17.64 -5.23
CA TYR A 387 19.09 16.21 -5.42
C TYR A 387 17.59 15.90 -5.16
N ALA A 388 16.71 16.69 -5.77
CA ALA A 388 15.27 16.49 -5.70
C ALA A 388 14.81 15.73 -6.95
N GLY A 389 14.67 14.41 -6.84
CA GLY A 389 14.19 13.55 -7.92
C GLY A 389 13.23 12.49 -7.38
N THR A 390 12.70 11.68 -8.29
CA THR A 390 11.80 10.56 -8.02
C THR A 390 12.39 9.30 -8.64
N VAL A 391 12.26 8.15 -7.98
CA VAL A 391 12.49 6.84 -8.58
C VAL A 391 11.15 6.30 -9.07
N TYR A 392 11.12 5.83 -10.32
CA TYR A 392 9.96 5.21 -10.95
C TYR A 392 10.18 3.71 -11.05
N ILE A 393 9.18 2.92 -10.67
CA ILE A 393 9.22 1.47 -10.70
C ILE A 393 7.98 0.95 -11.41
N VAL A 394 8.17 0.01 -12.32
CA VAL A 394 7.16 -0.90 -12.83
C VAL A 394 7.39 -2.26 -12.17
N SER A 395 6.38 -2.82 -11.51
CA SER A 395 6.44 -4.12 -10.83
C SER A 395 5.14 -4.90 -11.07
N GLY A 396 4.89 -5.19 -12.37
CA GLY A 396 3.68 -5.85 -12.86
C GLY A 396 3.82 -7.36 -13.13
N SER A 397 4.91 -7.98 -12.69
CA SER A 397 5.18 -9.39 -13.01
C SER A 397 4.76 -10.41 -11.93
N ALA A 398 3.92 -10.00 -10.96
CA ALA A 398 3.56 -10.91 -9.88
C ALA A 398 2.60 -12.04 -10.31
N GLY A 399 1.74 -11.80 -11.30
CA GLY A 399 0.81 -12.80 -11.82
C GLY A 399 1.36 -13.58 -13.00
N GLN A 400 1.89 -12.87 -13.98
CA GLN A 400 2.43 -13.45 -15.22
C GLN A 400 3.49 -12.55 -15.82
N LEU A 401 4.23 -13.09 -16.79
CA LEU A 401 5.18 -12.34 -17.59
C LEU A 401 4.52 -11.91 -18.90
N GLY A 402 4.83 -10.69 -19.34
CA GLY A 402 4.46 -10.15 -20.64
C GLY A 402 5.58 -10.29 -21.67
N GLY A 403 5.42 -9.59 -22.80
CA GLY A 403 6.45 -9.40 -23.81
C GLY A 403 7.30 -8.18 -23.55
N GLN A 404 7.99 -7.73 -24.61
CA GLN A 404 8.75 -6.47 -24.59
C GLN A 404 8.60 -5.76 -25.92
N GLN A 405 8.72 -4.43 -25.93
CA GLN A 405 8.74 -3.60 -27.11
C GLN A 405 10.10 -3.70 -27.83
N THR A 406 10.14 -3.20 -29.07
CA THR A 406 11.37 -3.23 -29.87
C THR A 406 12.49 -2.36 -29.25
N SER A 407 12.11 -1.27 -28.57
CA SER A 407 13.01 -0.34 -27.88
C SER A 407 13.31 -0.72 -26.43
N TRP A 408 13.03 -1.94 -26.02
CA TRP A 408 13.34 -2.43 -24.67
C TRP A 408 14.86 -2.43 -24.37
N PRO A 409 15.28 -2.05 -23.15
CA PRO A 409 14.52 -1.38 -22.10
C PRO A 409 14.31 0.11 -22.40
N HIS A 410 13.29 0.74 -21.79
CA HIS A 410 13.10 2.19 -21.89
C HIS A 410 14.36 2.92 -21.35
N ASP A 411 14.87 3.92 -22.10
CA ASP A 411 16.11 4.63 -21.78
C ASP A 411 16.14 5.27 -20.39
N ALA A 412 14.98 5.67 -19.86
CA ALA A 412 14.85 6.17 -18.49
C ALA A 412 14.88 5.05 -17.42
N LEU A 413 14.68 3.78 -17.80
CA LEU A 413 14.54 2.61 -16.90
C LEU A 413 15.64 1.56 -17.15
N PRO A 414 16.91 1.87 -16.84
CA PRO A 414 18.05 1.01 -17.20
C PRO A 414 18.13 -0.31 -16.39
N TYR A 415 17.31 -0.47 -15.35
CA TYR A 415 17.23 -1.71 -14.56
C TYR A 415 15.94 -2.40 -14.88
N ALA A 416 15.99 -3.44 -15.73
CA ALA A 416 14.82 -4.03 -16.32
C ALA A 416 14.94 -5.55 -16.51
N ASP A 417 13.84 -6.30 -16.29
CA ASP A 417 13.77 -7.76 -16.43
C ASP A 417 12.38 -8.20 -16.90
N VAL A 418 12.31 -8.88 -18.05
CA VAL A 418 11.09 -9.48 -18.63
C VAL A 418 11.05 -11.00 -18.43
N THR A 419 12.02 -11.58 -17.73
CA THR A 419 12.21 -13.04 -17.68
C THR A 419 11.82 -13.66 -16.33
N HIS A 420 11.67 -12.84 -15.30
CA HIS A 420 11.33 -13.31 -13.96
C HIS A 420 10.06 -12.66 -13.44
N GLY A 421 9.20 -13.46 -12.80
CA GLY A 421 8.12 -12.97 -11.98
C GLY A 421 8.62 -12.54 -10.61
N GLY A 422 8.04 -11.49 -10.06
CA GLY A 422 8.45 -10.99 -8.76
C GLY A 422 7.50 -9.93 -8.18
N ALA A 423 7.81 -9.48 -6.97
CA ALA A 423 7.13 -8.39 -6.29
C ALA A 423 8.10 -7.56 -5.47
N GLY A 424 7.71 -6.32 -5.18
CA GLY A 424 8.50 -5.38 -4.42
C GLY A 424 8.39 -5.58 -2.91
N MET A 425 9.49 -5.31 -2.21
CA MET A 425 9.54 -5.17 -0.75
C MET A 425 10.23 -3.85 -0.41
N LEU A 426 9.49 -2.96 0.24
CA LEU A 426 10.03 -1.76 0.86
C LEU A 426 10.41 -2.06 2.30
N GLU A 427 11.60 -1.66 2.70
CA GLU A 427 12.05 -1.61 4.10
C GLU A 427 12.49 -0.18 4.39
N ILE A 428 11.78 0.50 5.29
CA ILE A 428 12.00 1.93 5.58
C ILE A 428 12.25 2.13 7.06
N GLN A 429 13.35 2.79 7.40
CA GLN A 429 13.70 3.13 8.77
C GLN A 429 14.31 4.53 8.84
N GLY A 430 13.63 5.47 9.50
CA GLY A 430 14.07 6.86 9.57
C GLY A 430 14.32 7.44 8.18
N ASP A 431 15.53 7.92 7.95
CA ASP A 431 15.97 8.55 6.70
C ASP A 431 16.50 7.55 5.64
N ARG A 432 16.28 6.25 5.84
CA ARG A 432 16.68 5.18 4.91
C ARG A 432 15.47 4.46 4.34
N LEU A 433 15.44 4.32 3.02
CA LEU A 433 14.52 3.48 2.25
C LEU A 433 15.33 2.47 1.44
N ASP A 434 15.03 1.19 1.63
CA ASP A 434 15.53 0.08 0.81
C ASP A 434 14.37 -0.50 -0.01
N TRP A 435 14.59 -0.68 -1.29
CA TRP A 435 13.73 -1.46 -2.20
C TRP A 435 14.42 -2.75 -2.57
N LYS A 436 13.64 -3.83 -2.65
CA LYS A 436 14.09 -5.14 -3.12
C LYS A 436 13.03 -5.76 -4.01
N TRP A 437 13.42 -6.19 -5.20
CA TRP A 437 12.56 -6.97 -6.08
C TRP A 437 12.83 -8.46 -5.86
N ILE A 438 11.87 -9.15 -5.26
CA ILE A 438 11.95 -10.55 -4.83
C ILE A 438 11.27 -11.41 -5.89
N CYS A 439 12.03 -12.32 -6.52
CA CYS A 439 11.56 -13.15 -7.61
C CYS A 439 11.01 -14.50 -7.14
N THR A 440 10.33 -15.19 -8.04
CA THR A 440 9.65 -16.50 -7.81
C THR A 440 10.53 -17.58 -7.21
N ASP A 441 11.85 -17.51 -7.41
CA ASP A 441 12.85 -18.43 -6.87
C ASP A 441 13.47 -17.95 -5.53
N GLY A 442 12.93 -16.88 -4.95
CA GLY A 442 13.41 -16.28 -3.72
C GLY A 442 14.65 -15.40 -3.87
N GLN A 443 15.18 -15.21 -5.09
CA GLN A 443 16.33 -14.34 -5.31
C GLN A 443 15.90 -12.87 -5.40
N ILE A 444 16.73 -11.97 -4.86
CA ILE A 444 16.61 -10.52 -5.05
C ILE A 444 17.43 -10.18 -6.29
N ARG A 445 16.75 -9.82 -7.40
CA ARG A 445 17.41 -9.51 -8.68
C ARG A 445 17.64 -8.04 -8.89
N ASP A 446 16.86 -7.19 -8.25
CA ASP A 446 17.16 -5.75 -8.17
C ASP A 446 16.96 -5.24 -6.76
N HIS A 447 17.76 -4.26 -6.37
CA HIS A 447 17.62 -3.54 -5.11
C HIS A 447 18.22 -2.15 -5.23
N PHE A 448 17.74 -1.21 -4.43
CA PHE A 448 18.42 0.06 -4.23
C PHE A 448 18.16 0.59 -2.82
N THR A 449 19.06 1.46 -2.40
CA THR A 449 18.91 2.26 -1.18
C THR A 449 18.80 3.73 -1.55
N MET A 450 17.86 4.42 -0.91
CA MET A 450 17.75 5.88 -0.93
C MET A 450 17.96 6.42 0.49
N LEU A 451 18.77 7.47 0.61
CA LEU A 451 19.02 8.17 1.88
C LEU A 451 18.56 9.62 1.76
N LYS A 452 17.89 10.10 2.80
CA LYS A 452 17.55 11.51 3.01
C LYS A 452 18.41 12.13 4.12
N ASN A 453 18.41 13.44 4.20
CA ASN A 453 18.96 14.22 5.33
C ASN A 453 20.45 13.95 5.65
N THR A 454 21.19 13.26 4.79
CA THR A 454 22.59 12.86 5.04
C THR A 454 23.57 14.03 5.14
N ARG A 455 23.14 15.26 4.81
CA ARG A 455 23.94 16.49 4.93
C ARG A 455 23.45 17.41 6.03
N GLN A 456 22.37 17.06 6.72
CA GLN A 456 21.85 17.82 7.85
C GLN A 456 22.69 17.57 9.11
N ARG A 457 22.61 18.52 10.03
CA ARG A 457 23.23 18.41 11.35
C ARG A 457 22.14 18.05 12.36
N HIS A 458 22.29 16.88 12.96
CA HIS A 458 21.44 16.45 14.06
C HIS A 458 21.88 17.13 15.35
N HIS A 459 20.95 17.76 16.08
CA HIS A 459 21.22 18.40 17.35
C HIS A 459 20.62 17.55 18.49
N LEU A 460 21.45 17.15 19.43
CA LEU A 460 21.05 16.42 20.62
C LEU A 460 21.53 17.18 21.86
N THR A 461 20.75 17.15 22.92
CA THR A 461 21.12 17.77 24.21
C THR A 461 21.17 16.68 25.29
N VAL A 462 22.29 16.61 26.03
CA VAL A 462 22.51 15.63 27.11
C VAL A 462 23.13 16.32 28.31
N LYS A 463 23.01 15.72 29.47
CA LYS A 463 23.75 16.15 30.65
C LYS A 463 25.21 15.70 30.56
N LYS A 464 26.08 16.42 31.23
CA LYS A 464 27.51 16.10 31.29
C LYS A 464 27.75 14.64 31.67
N GLY A 465 28.45 13.89 30.81
CA GLY A 465 28.80 12.48 31.03
C GLY A 465 27.63 11.49 30.84
N GLU A 466 26.43 11.95 30.53
CA GLU A 466 25.28 11.08 30.22
C GLU A 466 25.52 10.32 28.91
N ALA A 467 25.14 9.03 28.92
CA ALA A 467 25.24 8.18 27.73
C ALA A 467 24.20 8.60 26.69
N VAL A 468 24.61 8.72 25.44
CA VAL A 468 23.71 8.89 24.29
C VAL A 468 24.17 8.02 23.13
N THR A 469 23.22 7.36 22.47
CA THR A 469 23.46 6.59 21.25
C THR A 469 23.14 7.46 20.03
N LEU A 470 24.16 7.70 19.21
CA LEU A 470 24.02 8.33 17.90
C LEU A 470 23.67 7.24 16.89
N THR A 471 22.63 7.48 16.07
CA THR A 471 22.19 6.51 15.07
C THR A 471 22.14 7.17 13.69
N ALA A 472 22.90 6.65 12.75
CA ALA A 472 22.96 7.09 11.37
C ALA A 472 22.12 6.16 10.46
N ALA A 473 21.68 6.69 9.32
CA ALA A 473 20.93 5.93 8.30
C ALA A 473 21.77 4.87 7.58
N PHE A 474 23.09 4.87 7.76
CA PHE A 474 24.03 3.94 7.12
C PHE A 474 25.18 3.56 8.06
N ALA A 475 25.80 2.43 7.79
CA ALA A 475 27.02 2.02 8.49
C ALA A 475 28.23 2.76 7.92
N GLY A 476 29.07 3.31 8.78
CA GLY A 476 30.25 4.07 8.36
C GLY A 476 31.31 4.18 9.46
N LYS A 477 32.38 4.91 9.15
CA LYS A 477 33.47 5.19 10.08
C LYS A 477 33.17 6.48 10.83
N TRP A 478 33.12 6.40 12.15
CA TRP A 478 32.94 7.55 13.04
C TRP A 478 34.24 8.29 13.28
N ASN A 479 34.21 9.63 13.22
CA ASN A 479 35.30 10.44 13.72
C ASN A 479 35.38 10.33 15.27
N LYS A 480 36.50 10.68 15.84
CA LYS A 480 36.74 10.64 17.32
C LYS A 480 36.48 9.26 17.98
N SER A 481 36.38 8.20 17.14
CA SER A 481 36.23 6.81 17.58
C SER A 481 36.89 5.89 16.55
N ASN A 482 37.35 4.72 16.98
CA ASN A 482 37.75 3.65 16.05
C ASN A 482 36.56 2.75 15.64
N SER A 483 35.34 3.14 16.04
CA SER A 483 34.13 2.36 15.76
C SER A 483 33.70 2.50 14.30
N THR A 484 33.19 1.41 13.77
CA THR A 484 32.49 1.34 12.49
C THR A 484 31.07 0.79 12.73
N GLY A 485 30.09 1.28 11.99
CA GLY A 485 28.69 0.86 12.15
C GLY A 485 27.73 2.04 12.01
N SER A 486 26.45 1.75 12.09
CA SER A 486 25.40 2.78 12.05
C SER A 486 25.13 3.45 13.40
N THR A 487 25.65 2.88 14.48
CA THR A 487 25.46 3.43 15.85
C THR A 487 26.78 3.68 16.55
N LEU A 488 26.80 4.72 17.40
CA LEU A 488 27.92 5.04 18.29
C LEU A 488 27.36 5.49 19.65
N GLU A 489 27.70 4.78 20.73
CA GLU A 489 27.45 5.23 22.09
C GLU A 489 28.57 6.17 22.55
N VAL A 490 28.21 7.34 23.08
CA VAL A 490 29.15 8.36 23.55
C VAL A 490 28.74 8.92 24.91
N HIS A 491 29.73 9.39 25.71
CA HIS A 491 29.56 10.02 27.01
C HIS A 491 30.24 11.39 27.01
N PRO A 492 29.66 12.42 26.35
CA PRO A 492 30.36 13.67 26.15
C PRO A 492 30.46 14.48 27.45
N GLU A 493 31.67 14.95 27.77
CA GLU A 493 31.95 15.86 28.88
C GLU A 493 31.80 17.35 28.47
N HIS A 494 31.86 17.62 27.14
CA HIS A 494 31.72 18.94 26.51
C HIS A 494 30.94 18.83 25.21
N THR A 495 30.30 19.91 24.79
CA THR A 495 29.63 19.99 23.50
C THR A 495 30.57 19.51 22.40
N THR A 496 30.16 18.48 21.68
CA THR A 496 31.01 17.72 20.77
C THR A 496 30.28 17.43 19.46
N VAL A 497 31.01 17.56 18.34
CA VAL A 497 30.52 17.19 17.01
C VAL A 497 31.11 15.84 16.61
N TYR A 498 30.22 14.90 16.29
CA TYR A 498 30.54 13.58 15.74
C TYR A 498 30.12 13.53 14.28
N THR A 499 30.89 12.84 13.46
CA THR A 499 30.59 12.65 12.03
C THR A 499 30.82 11.21 11.67
N VAL A 500 29.88 10.64 10.93
CA VAL A 500 30.02 9.31 10.30
C VAL A 500 30.07 9.47 8.78
N LYS A 501 30.97 8.70 8.13
CA LYS A 501 31.08 8.64 6.68
C LYS A 501 30.97 7.20 6.24
N ASP A 502 30.20 6.96 5.18
CA ASP A 502 30.14 5.64 4.55
C ASP A 502 31.47 5.28 3.88
N PRO A 503 31.74 3.98 3.63
CA PRO A 503 33.04 3.55 3.07
C PRO A 503 33.35 4.12 1.70
N ALA A 504 32.34 4.39 0.86
CA ALA A 504 32.50 4.98 -0.47
C ALA A 504 32.68 6.51 -0.44
N GLY A 505 32.38 7.15 0.72
CA GLY A 505 32.41 8.60 0.85
C GLY A 505 31.22 9.31 0.20
N CYS A 506 30.16 8.57 -0.19
CA CYS A 506 28.98 9.11 -0.83
C CYS A 506 28.05 9.81 0.18
N ALA A 507 27.91 9.26 1.38
CA ALA A 507 27.06 9.77 2.44
C ALA A 507 27.85 10.19 3.67
N GLN A 508 27.38 11.25 4.34
CA GLN A 508 27.95 11.75 5.59
C GLN A 508 26.85 12.32 6.46
N GLU A 509 26.79 11.90 7.73
CA GLU A 509 25.94 12.52 8.74
C GLU A 509 26.76 13.19 9.84
N THR A 510 26.21 14.24 10.42
CA THR A 510 26.85 15.03 11.48
C THR A 510 25.90 15.16 12.68
N PHE A 511 26.42 14.87 13.86
CA PHE A 511 25.71 14.92 15.14
C PHE A 511 26.40 15.94 16.05
N GLU A 512 25.72 17.01 16.39
CA GLU A 512 26.17 17.97 17.39
C GLU A 512 25.49 17.62 18.73
N VAL A 513 26.29 17.15 19.67
CA VAL A 513 25.80 16.80 21.00
C VAL A 513 26.18 17.94 21.95
N GLU A 514 25.16 18.74 22.30
CA GLU A 514 25.28 19.83 23.27
C GLU A 514 25.23 19.28 24.68
N VAL A 515 26.22 19.67 25.50
CA VAL A 515 26.31 19.25 26.90
C VAL A 515 25.80 20.34 27.81
N THR A 516 24.75 20.03 28.58
CA THR A 516 24.22 20.91 29.64
C THR A 516 24.81 20.55 30.98
N LYS A 517 24.73 21.52 31.92
CA LYS A 517 25.25 21.33 33.28
C LYS A 517 24.44 20.36 34.13
#